data_c367945af3205beb746f4690374346bb
#
_entry.id   c367945af3205beb746f4690374346bb
#
_cell.length_a   1.000
_cell.length_b   1.000
_cell.length_c   1.000
_cell.angle_alpha   90.00
_cell.angle_beta   90.00
_cell.angle_gamma   90.00
#
_symmetry.space_group_name_H-M   'P 1'
#
loop_
_entity.id
_entity.type
_entity.pdbx_description
1 polymer ?
#
loop_
_entity_poly.entity_id
_entity_poly.type
_entity_poly.pdbx_seq_one_letter_code
_entity_poly.pdbx_strand_id
1 'polypeptide(L)'
;MKKTTNKTQSFQMTRREFVGRTLLTAGAIAGAPALLRGQNLNNKLNIAFIACGGRANASLSELTIVPGRSSGGAGGGNKSGRANTSGPTAPHPDENVVVLCDVNQTALDSASARYPQARKLTDLRRVFDNAKDFDAVVVSTAEHTHALATYLALTHGKHVYCEKPLAYNIWETRLIRETAAKYPKLSTQMGNQGHASPARRMIKEILDTGVLGAVREVHVWADRAWGLQDAASAEKFDKPHGFYNGIQIVDRFKEEMPIPSNLHWGLWLGPAPERPFHATYFPGPRWYRWWDFGNGTMSDLGSHDNDVPYTVLDLWRPDSKSGRALAPLTVEAVSPNVPKPHQELAPATLIATYAFAAVGSQPALKLVWHQGDSKPPGWVPAWGGRSCLFIGEKGMLLGNGKLLPEEKFKDFPMPSETLPRSPGHWIEWVNYAKGNGPVPGSNFQYSGWTTEANHLGNVAYRTGKKIEWDYKNLRASNAPEAAPFIKRPTYRKGWDDILTG
;
A
#
# COMPACT_ATOMS: atom_id res chain seq x y z
N MET A 1 10.65 80.53 22.14
CA MET A 1 9.98 79.21 22.30
C MET A 1 8.76 79.13 21.39
N LYS A 2 8.86 78.48 20.26
CA LYS A 2 7.72 78.21 19.35
C LYS A 2 7.38 76.75 19.45
N LYS A 3 6.16 76.43 19.90
CA LYS A 3 5.59 75.07 19.93
C LYS A 3 5.09 74.73 18.50
N THR A 4 5.63 73.70 17.92
CA THR A 4 5.15 73.10 16.66
C THR A 4 4.18 71.99 17.03
N THR A 5 2.91 72.16 16.65
CA THR A 5 1.88 71.11 16.79
C THR A 5 1.87 70.26 15.51
N ASN A 6 2.20 68.97 15.66
CA ASN A 6 2.03 67.99 14.58
C ASN A 6 0.55 67.57 14.47
N LYS A 7 -0.10 67.87 13.37
CA LYS A 7 -1.42 67.34 12.99
C LYS A 7 -1.27 66.02 12.30
N THR A 8 -1.63 64.93 12.95
CA THR A 8 -1.79 63.61 12.35
C THR A 8 -3.06 63.59 11.52
N GLN A 9 -2.94 63.57 10.21
CA GLN A 9 -4.08 63.33 9.31
C GLN A 9 -4.41 61.83 9.33
N SER A 10 -5.57 61.46 9.86
CA SER A 10 -6.15 60.11 9.74
C SER A 10 -6.73 59.95 8.34
N PHE A 11 -6.13 59.08 7.55
CA PHE A 11 -6.69 58.66 6.26
C PHE A 11 -7.89 57.74 6.55
N GLN A 12 -9.10 58.26 6.42
CA GLN A 12 -10.32 57.45 6.42
C GLN A 12 -10.60 56.96 4.99
N MET A 13 -10.37 55.69 4.74
CA MET A 13 -10.71 55.03 3.48
C MET A 13 -12.21 54.69 3.48
N THR A 14 -12.91 54.99 2.43
CA THR A 14 -14.34 54.69 2.31
C THR A 14 -14.55 53.17 2.12
N ARG A 15 -15.68 52.63 2.60
CA ARG A 15 -16.04 51.21 2.41
C ARG A 15 -15.96 50.76 0.94
N ARG A 16 -16.25 51.61 0.00
CA ARG A 16 -16.21 51.34 -1.45
C ARG A 16 -14.79 51.19 -1.97
N GLU A 17 -13.87 52.03 -1.52
CA GLU A 17 -12.43 51.90 -1.87
C GLU A 17 -11.75 50.72 -1.24
N PHE A 18 -12.14 50.35 -0.03
CA PHE A 18 -11.65 49.12 0.64
C PHE A 18 -12.11 47.87 -0.10
N VAL A 19 -13.40 47.75 -0.45
CA VAL A 19 -13.96 46.59 -1.19
C VAL A 19 -13.38 46.51 -2.59
N GLY A 20 -13.22 47.63 -3.31
CA GLY A 20 -12.64 47.63 -4.67
C GLY A 20 -11.18 47.20 -4.69
N ARG A 21 -10.35 47.65 -3.75
CA ARG A 21 -8.93 47.23 -3.66
C ARG A 21 -8.76 45.79 -3.15
N THR A 22 -9.61 45.35 -2.22
CA THR A 22 -9.57 43.94 -1.71
C THR A 22 -10.00 42.97 -2.79
N LEU A 23 -10.98 43.30 -3.64
CA LEU A 23 -11.42 42.45 -4.74
C LEU A 23 -10.36 42.34 -5.86
N LEU A 24 -9.66 43.43 -6.19
CA LEU A 24 -8.60 43.43 -7.19
C LEU A 24 -7.36 42.65 -6.74
N THR A 25 -6.96 42.76 -5.45
CA THR A 25 -5.82 42.01 -4.91
C THR A 25 -6.16 40.54 -4.66
N ALA A 26 -7.37 40.23 -4.18
CA ALA A 26 -7.80 38.83 -3.97
C ALA A 26 -7.96 38.10 -5.31
N GLY A 27 -8.51 38.72 -6.34
CA GLY A 27 -8.66 38.12 -7.67
C GLY A 27 -7.32 37.84 -8.36
N ALA A 28 -6.36 38.74 -8.24
CA ALA A 28 -5.04 38.59 -8.86
C ALA A 28 -4.15 37.55 -8.14
N ILE A 29 -4.30 37.41 -6.81
CA ILE A 29 -3.51 36.45 -6.03
C ILE A 29 -4.12 35.03 -6.07
N ALA A 30 -5.45 34.91 -6.13
CA ALA A 30 -6.12 33.61 -6.17
C ALA A 30 -6.13 32.99 -7.59
N GLY A 31 -6.20 33.77 -8.65
CA GLY A 31 -6.28 33.26 -10.01
C GLY A 31 -4.94 32.93 -10.67
N ALA A 32 -3.92 33.75 -10.45
CA ALA A 32 -2.64 33.57 -11.13
C ALA A 32 -1.87 32.29 -10.78
N PRO A 33 -1.80 31.81 -9.52
CA PRO A 33 -1.15 30.54 -9.19
C PRO A 33 -1.88 29.31 -9.71
N ALA A 34 -3.22 29.38 -9.78
CA ALA A 34 -4.04 28.28 -10.30
C ALA A 34 -3.90 28.12 -11.82
N LEU A 35 -3.89 29.27 -12.55
CA LEU A 35 -3.68 29.27 -13.99
C LEU A 35 -2.27 28.84 -14.39
N LEU A 36 -1.24 29.22 -13.61
CA LEU A 36 0.16 28.88 -13.86
C LEU A 36 0.47 27.39 -13.54
N ARG A 37 -0.38 26.73 -12.73
CA ARG A 37 -0.18 25.33 -12.31
C ARG A 37 -1.16 24.34 -12.93
N GLY A 38 -2.10 24.79 -13.77
CA GLY A 38 -3.19 23.95 -14.29
C GLY A 38 -4.14 23.46 -13.18
N GLN A 39 -4.09 24.06 -11.99
CA GLN A 39 -4.94 23.65 -10.88
C GLN A 39 -6.37 24.13 -11.10
N ASN A 40 -7.32 23.25 -10.81
CA ASN A 40 -8.75 23.55 -10.82
C ASN A 40 -9.05 24.68 -9.83
N LEU A 41 -9.73 25.72 -10.28
CA LEU A 41 -10.13 26.88 -9.44
C LEU A 41 -10.97 26.49 -8.21
N ASN A 42 -11.58 25.29 -8.22
CA ASN A 42 -12.34 24.73 -7.11
C ASN A 42 -11.44 23.93 -6.12
N ASN A 43 -10.12 24.00 -6.25
CA ASN A 43 -9.16 23.27 -5.42
C ASN A 43 -9.36 21.74 -5.44
N LYS A 44 -9.89 21.18 -6.54
CA LYS A 44 -9.98 19.73 -6.77
C LYS A 44 -8.76 19.23 -7.51
N LEU A 45 -8.27 18.05 -7.14
CA LEU A 45 -7.26 17.37 -7.91
C LEU A 45 -7.88 16.76 -9.17
N ASN A 46 -7.18 16.88 -10.29
CA ASN A 46 -7.46 16.14 -11.50
C ASN A 46 -6.71 14.82 -11.44
N ILE A 47 -7.40 13.69 -11.40
CA ILE A 47 -6.81 12.38 -11.15
C ILE A 47 -6.90 11.51 -12.39
N ALA A 48 -5.76 10.87 -12.74
CA ALA A 48 -5.69 9.78 -13.69
C ALA A 48 -5.73 8.43 -12.95
N PHE A 49 -6.61 7.53 -13.37
CA PHE A 49 -6.71 6.17 -12.84
C PHE A 49 -6.09 5.19 -13.81
N ILE A 50 -5.05 4.46 -13.36
CA ILE A 50 -4.41 3.36 -14.08
C ILE A 50 -4.89 2.04 -13.46
N ALA A 51 -5.72 1.31 -14.17
CA ALA A 51 -6.77 0.38 -13.82
C ALA A 51 -7.98 1.08 -13.17
N CYS A 52 -9.16 0.74 -13.62
CA CYS A 52 -10.44 1.32 -13.16
C CYS A 52 -11.51 0.26 -12.84
N GLY A 53 -11.13 -1.02 -12.87
CA GLY A 53 -11.95 -2.15 -12.40
C GLY A 53 -11.54 -2.66 -11.03
N GLY A 54 -12.20 -3.71 -10.52
CA GLY A 54 -11.80 -4.42 -9.31
C GLY A 54 -11.53 -3.50 -8.11
N ARG A 55 -10.31 -3.51 -7.62
CA ARG A 55 -9.88 -2.72 -6.45
C ARG A 55 -9.95 -1.21 -6.67
N ALA A 56 -9.75 -0.74 -7.90
CA ALA A 56 -9.83 0.68 -8.24
C ALA A 56 -11.22 1.29 -7.92
N ASN A 57 -12.29 0.48 -7.94
CA ASN A 57 -13.62 0.95 -7.57
C ASN A 57 -13.71 1.49 -6.14
N ALA A 58 -12.92 0.95 -5.20
CA ALA A 58 -12.85 1.49 -3.85
C ALA A 58 -12.21 2.89 -3.85
N SER A 59 -11.07 3.06 -4.53
CA SER A 59 -10.41 4.37 -4.63
C SER A 59 -11.27 5.39 -5.37
N LEU A 60 -11.97 4.99 -6.44
CA LEU A 60 -12.94 5.85 -7.13
C LEU A 60 -14.04 6.32 -6.16
N SER A 61 -14.59 5.39 -5.36
CA SER A 61 -15.69 5.73 -4.42
C SER A 61 -15.22 6.58 -3.24
N GLU A 62 -13.96 6.45 -2.81
CA GLU A 62 -13.42 7.18 -1.65
C GLU A 62 -12.83 8.55 -2.03
N LEU A 63 -12.49 8.74 -3.30
CA LEU A 63 -11.89 9.99 -3.79
C LEU A 63 -12.87 10.91 -4.50
N THR A 64 -14.06 10.41 -4.88
CA THR A 64 -15.02 11.18 -5.70
C THR A 64 -16.44 11.02 -5.20
N ILE A 65 -17.27 12.02 -5.48
CA ILE A 65 -18.73 11.89 -5.34
C ILE A 65 -19.28 11.30 -6.65
N VAL A 66 -19.80 10.07 -6.58
CA VAL A 66 -20.39 9.42 -7.75
C VAL A 66 -21.77 10.03 -8.01
N PRO A 67 -22.02 10.63 -9.21
CA PRO A 67 -23.34 11.16 -9.54
C PRO A 67 -24.44 10.11 -9.38
N GLY A 68 -25.54 10.45 -8.69
CA GLY A 68 -26.70 9.58 -8.47
C GLY A 68 -26.59 8.63 -7.28
N ARG A 69 -25.50 8.63 -6.53
CA ARG A 69 -25.38 7.93 -5.25
C ARG A 69 -25.56 8.92 -4.13
N SER A 70 -26.58 8.76 -3.28
CA SER A 70 -26.72 9.58 -2.07
C SER A 70 -25.46 9.40 -1.18
N SER A 71 -24.97 10.48 -0.61
CA SER A 71 -23.83 10.53 0.33
C SER A 71 -24.09 9.81 1.67
N GLY A 72 -25.12 8.98 1.72
CA GLY A 72 -25.50 8.16 2.86
C GLY A 72 -24.87 6.79 2.80
N GLY A 73 -23.74 6.63 3.46
CA GLY A 73 -23.16 5.34 3.78
C GLY A 73 -22.20 4.81 2.73
N ALA A 74 -20.93 4.98 2.97
CA ALA A 74 -19.84 4.15 2.42
C ALA A 74 -19.99 2.70 2.91
N GLY A 75 -21.05 2.03 2.48
CA GLY A 75 -21.47 0.68 2.85
C GLY A 75 -21.56 -0.20 1.63
N GLY A 76 -20.59 -0.17 0.73
CA GLY A 76 -20.32 -1.24 -0.23
C GLY A 76 -19.67 -2.39 0.54
N GLY A 77 -20.48 -3.07 1.33
CA GLY A 77 -20.05 -4.10 2.25
C GLY A 77 -19.44 -5.29 1.55
N ASN A 78 -18.14 -5.38 1.61
CA ASN A 78 -17.52 -6.67 1.80
C ASN A 78 -17.79 -7.05 3.27
N LYS A 79 -18.57 -8.10 3.52
CA LYS A 79 -18.91 -8.63 4.86
C LYS A 79 -17.73 -9.23 5.63
N SER A 80 -16.51 -8.83 5.30
CA SER A 80 -15.34 -9.03 6.15
C SER A 80 -15.28 -7.85 7.10
N GLY A 81 -15.61 -8.04 8.37
CA GLY A 81 -15.74 -7.05 9.44
C GLY A 81 -14.59 -6.09 9.65
N ARG A 82 -14.24 -5.31 8.64
CA ARG A 82 -13.35 -4.17 8.71
C ARG A 82 -14.18 -2.96 9.14
N ALA A 83 -13.92 -2.53 10.35
CA ALA A 83 -14.37 -1.24 10.85
C ALA A 83 -14.03 -0.17 9.81
N ASN A 84 -15.01 0.67 9.53
CA ASN A 84 -14.86 1.87 8.72
C ASN A 84 -13.68 2.70 9.28
N THR A 85 -12.61 2.82 8.53
CA THR A 85 -11.39 3.52 8.98
C THR A 85 -11.46 5.02 8.80
N SER A 86 -12.61 5.53 8.35
CA SER A 86 -12.88 6.96 8.22
C SER A 86 -13.38 7.50 9.56
N GLY A 87 -12.63 8.39 10.16
CA GLY A 87 -13.10 9.16 11.31
C GLY A 87 -14.33 9.99 10.94
N PRO A 88 -15.26 10.24 11.88
CA PRO A 88 -16.56 10.84 11.59
C PRO A 88 -16.55 12.34 11.26
N THR A 89 -15.41 12.99 11.11
CA THR A 89 -15.30 14.45 11.09
C THR A 89 -14.74 15.09 9.83
N ALA A 90 -14.15 14.32 8.92
CA ALA A 90 -13.60 14.89 7.68
C ALA A 90 -14.60 14.82 6.52
N PRO A 91 -14.75 15.89 5.72
CA PRO A 91 -15.61 15.85 4.54
C PRO A 91 -15.08 14.81 3.53
N HIS A 92 -16.02 14.12 2.87
CA HIS A 92 -15.68 13.15 1.83
C HIS A 92 -14.97 13.87 0.67
N PRO A 93 -13.83 13.34 0.16
CA PRO A 93 -13.18 13.88 -1.02
C PRO A 93 -14.11 13.92 -2.23
N ASP A 94 -13.99 14.97 -3.03
CA ASP A 94 -14.76 15.16 -4.26
C ASP A 94 -13.82 15.64 -5.38
N GLU A 95 -12.91 14.75 -5.78
CA GLU A 95 -11.89 15.04 -6.77
C GLU A 95 -12.38 14.74 -8.19
N ASN A 96 -11.73 15.29 -9.22
CA ASN A 96 -12.08 15.07 -10.61
C ASN A 96 -11.39 13.81 -11.15
N VAL A 97 -12.12 13.00 -11.91
CA VAL A 97 -11.55 11.92 -12.73
C VAL A 97 -11.42 12.43 -14.16
N VAL A 98 -10.19 12.58 -14.65
CA VAL A 98 -9.91 13.15 -15.98
C VAL A 98 -9.32 12.16 -16.97
N VAL A 99 -8.71 11.08 -16.48
CA VAL A 99 -8.20 9.96 -17.30
C VAL A 99 -8.58 8.63 -16.67
N LEU A 100 -9.08 7.72 -17.50
CA LEU A 100 -9.32 6.32 -17.17
C LEU A 100 -8.50 5.45 -18.10
N CYS A 101 -7.66 4.57 -17.54
CA CYS A 101 -6.84 3.64 -18.30
C CYS A 101 -7.04 2.22 -17.77
N ASP A 102 -7.48 1.31 -18.63
CA ASP A 102 -7.59 -0.12 -18.29
C ASP A 102 -7.39 -0.99 -19.53
N VAL A 103 -6.69 -2.09 -19.38
CA VAL A 103 -6.48 -3.09 -20.44
C VAL A 103 -7.72 -3.95 -20.68
N ASN A 104 -8.71 -3.89 -19.76
CA ASN A 104 -10.00 -4.56 -19.89
C ASN A 104 -11.07 -3.54 -20.32
N GLN A 105 -11.54 -3.67 -21.55
CA GLN A 105 -12.52 -2.75 -22.13
C GLN A 105 -13.82 -2.69 -21.30
N THR A 106 -14.28 -3.82 -20.76
CA THR A 106 -15.50 -3.84 -19.91
C THR A 106 -15.34 -3.00 -18.65
N ALA A 107 -14.16 -3.07 -18.00
CA ALA A 107 -13.87 -2.25 -16.81
C ALA A 107 -13.79 -0.76 -17.19
N LEU A 108 -13.13 -0.47 -18.31
CA LEU A 108 -12.99 0.89 -18.84
C LEU A 108 -14.34 1.52 -19.18
N ASP A 109 -15.22 0.79 -19.86
CA ASP A 109 -16.55 1.28 -20.24
C ASP A 109 -17.46 1.47 -19.01
N SER A 110 -17.40 0.55 -18.05
CA SER A 110 -18.13 0.67 -16.79
C SER A 110 -17.70 1.90 -15.97
N ALA A 111 -16.41 2.19 -15.91
CA ALA A 111 -15.90 3.39 -15.25
C ALA A 111 -16.26 4.65 -16.04
N SER A 112 -16.11 4.63 -17.36
CA SER A 112 -16.43 5.75 -18.26
C SER A 112 -17.90 6.15 -18.21
N ALA A 113 -18.81 5.20 -18.03
CA ALA A 113 -20.23 5.51 -17.84
C ALA A 113 -20.49 6.38 -16.59
N ARG A 114 -19.65 6.26 -15.57
CA ARG A 114 -19.71 7.10 -14.34
C ARG A 114 -18.97 8.43 -14.48
N TYR A 115 -17.97 8.47 -15.33
CA TYR A 115 -17.10 9.63 -15.56
C TYR A 115 -16.99 9.92 -17.07
N PRO A 116 -18.07 10.37 -17.73
CA PRO A 116 -18.14 10.45 -19.19
C PRO A 116 -17.18 11.49 -19.79
N GLN A 117 -16.70 12.44 -18.99
CA GLN A 117 -15.73 13.46 -19.42
C GLN A 117 -14.27 12.97 -19.35
N ALA A 118 -14.01 11.83 -18.71
CA ALA A 118 -12.66 11.29 -18.59
C ALA A 118 -12.16 10.72 -19.91
N ARG A 119 -10.93 11.04 -20.28
CA ARG A 119 -10.26 10.47 -21.45
C ARG A 119 -9.99 8.97 -21.22
N LYS A 120 -10.35 8.13 -22.19
CA LYS A 120 -10.16 6.67 -22.13
C LYS A 120 -8.85 6.26 -22.81
N LEU A 121 -8.09 5.38 -22.15
CA LEU A 121 -6.85 4.80 -22.67
C LEU A 121 -6.78 3.31 -22.29
N THR A 122 -6.01 2.54 -23.04
CA THR A 122 -5.75 1.11 -22.75
C THR A 122 -4.29 0.87 -22.33
N ASP A 123 -3.36 1.69 -22.78
CA ASP A 123 -1.93 1.58 -22.49
C ASP A 123 -1.51 2.62 -21.43
N LEU A 124 -1.02 2.15 -20.29
CA LEU A 124 -0.59 3.01 -19.19
C LEU A 124 0.55 3.98 -19.58
N ARG A 125 1.40 3.63 -20.54
CA ARG A 125 2.49 4.48 -21.02
C ARG A 125 1.96 5.74 -21.70
N ARG A 126 0.80 5.63 -22.38
CA ARG A 126 0.15 6.72 -23.10
C ARG A 126 -0.59 7.69 -22.19
N VAL A 127 -0.78 7.34 -20.91
CA VAL A 127 -1.36 8.25 -19.91
C VAL A 127 -0.51 9.52 -19.78
N PHE A 128 0.81 9.34 -19.82
CA PHE A 128 1.79 10.41 -19.57
C PHE A 128 2.10 11.28 -20.81
N ASP A 129 1.60 10.93 -22.01
CA ASP A 129 1.74 11.78 -23.20
C ASP A 129 1.14 13.18 -22.99
N ASN A 130 0.15 13.30 -22.11
CA ASN A 130 -0.48 14.56 -21.73
C ASN A 130 -0.49 14.73 -20.20
N ALA A 131 0.67 14.56 -19.57
CA ALA A 131 0.80 14.64 -18.12
C ALA A 131 0.37 15.98 -17.51
N LYS A 132 0.35 17.08 -18.30
CA LYS A 132 -0.13 18.40 -17.86
C LYS A 132 -1.63 18.43 -17.50
N ASP A 133 -2.42 17.47 -17.97
CA ASP A 133 -3.87 17.47 -17.80
C ASP A 133 -4.32 16.97 -16.43
N PHE A 134 -3.42 16.40 -15.63
CA PHE A 134 -3.74 15.86 -14.29
C PHE A 134 -2.66 16.18 -13.25
N ASP A 135 -3.07 16.15 -11.99
CA ASP A 135 -2.24 16.49 -10.83
C ASP A 135 -1.77 15.21 -10.10
N ALA A 136 -2.54 14.15 -10.19
CA ALA A 136 -2.39 12.96 -9.41
C ALA A 136 -2.70 11.67 -10.20
N VAL A 137 -2.12 10.56 -9.77
CA VAL A 137 -2.32 9.23 -10.36
C VAL A 137 -2.70 8.23 -9.28
N VAL A 138 -3.73 7.43 -9.55
CA VAL A 138 -4.08 6.23 -8.78
C VAL A 138 -3.70 5.01 -9.58
N VAL A 139 -2.81 4.18 -9.04
CA VAL A 139 -2.34 2.93 -9.65
C VAL A 139 -3.01 1.75 -8.93
N SER A 140 -3.83 0.98 -9.64
CA SER A 140 -4.57 -0.17 -9.09
C SER A 140 -4.50 -1.41 -9.99
N THR A 141 -3.41 -1.54 -10.73
CA THR A 141 -3.12 -2.66 -11.62
C THR A 141 -2.79 -3.95 -10.85
N ALA A 142 -2.38 -5.02 -11.56
CA ALA A 142 -1.69 -6.13 -10.92
C ALA A 142 -0.27 -5.70 -10.50
N GLU A 143 0.26 -6.28 -9.42
CA GLU A 143 1.47 -5.77 -8.76
C GLU A 143 2.72 -5.71 -9.65
N HIS A 144 2.83 -6.58 -10.67
CA HIS A 144 3.96 -6.62 -11.59
C HIS A 144 4.10 -5.36 -12.49
N THR A 145 3.09 -4.50 -12.52
CA THR A 145 3.11 -3.23 -13.25
C THR A 145 3.09 -1.99 -12.36
N HIS A 146 3.00 -2.17 -11.02
CA HIS A 146 2.94 -1.06 -10.07
C HIS A 146 4.14 -0.12 -10.20
N ALA A 147 5.35 -0.67 -10.21
CA ALA A 147 6.57 0.14 -10.26
C ALA A 147 6.63 1.01 -11.52
N LEU A 148 6.26 0.47 -12.69
CA LEU A 148 6.29 1.19 -13.96
C LEU A 148 5.37 2.40 -13.94
N ALA A 149 4.10 2.20 -13.59
CA ALA A 149 3.12 3.28 -13.53
C ALA A 149 3.48 4.33 -12.47
N THR A 150 3.96 3.87 -11.32
CA THR A 150 4.37 4.73 -10.20
C THR A 150 5.61 5.55 -10.52
N TYR A 151 6.62 4.94 -11.16
CA TYR A 151 7.83 5.61 -11.58
C TYR A 151 7.54 6.72 -12.59
N LEU A 152 6.75 6.41 -13.63
CA LEU A 152 6.31 7.40 -14.61
C LEU A 152 5.56 8.56 -13.93
N ALA A 153 4.65 8.27 -13.00
CA ALA A 153 3.92 9.31 -12.28
C ALA A 153 4.85 10.23 -11.48
N LEU A 154 5.78 9.66 -10.70
CA LEU A 154 6.75 10.43 -9.90
C LEU A 154 7.66 11.31 -10.78
N THR A 155 8.20 10.74 -11.86
CA THR A 155 9.12 11.48 -12.76
C THR A 155 8.43 12.58 -13.56
N HIS A 156 7.09 12.46 -13.75
CA HIS A 156 6.27 13.55 -14.31
C HIS A 156 5.73 14.51 -13.24
N GLY A 157 6.23 14.43 -12.00
CA GLY A 157 5.87 15.36 -10.93
C GLY A 157 4.43 15.19 -10.42
N LYS A 158 3.86 13.98 -10.42
CA LYS A 158 2.49 13.70 -10.01
C LYS A 158 2.41 13.14 -8.60
N HIS A 159 1.38 13.53 -7.83
CA HIS A 159 1.00 12.84 -6.61
C HIS A 159 0.59 11.41 -6.94
N VAL A 160 0.95 10.42 -6.09
CA VAL A 160 0.72 9.02 -6.42
C VAL A 160 0.06 8.27 -5.26
N TYR A 161 -1.07 7.64 -5.56
CA TYR A 161 -1.63 6.56 -4.75
C TYR A 161 -1.39 5.25 -5.48
N CYS A 162 -0.68 4.30 -4.88
CA CYS A 162 -0.41 2.99 -5.47
C CYS A 162 -0.98 1.89 -4.58
N GLU A 163 -1.78 0.98 -5.14
CA GLU A 163 -2.24 -0.19 -4.38
C GLU A 163 -1.06 -1.05 -3.91
N LYS A 164 -1.30 -1.83 -2.87
CA LYS A 164 -0.31 -2.71 -2.26
C LYS A 164 -0.11 -4.00 -3.08
N PRO A 165 1.11 -4.59 -3.03
CA PRO A 165 2.36 -4.03 -2.49
C PRO A 165 2.85 -2.86 -3.35
N LEU A 166 3.77 -2.04 -2.81
CA LEU A 166 4.25 -0.85 -3.53
C LEU A 166 4.86 -1.18 -4.89
N ALA A 167 5.59 -2.30 -4.98
CA ALA A 167 6.15 -2.82 -6.21
C ALA A 167 6.28 -4.35 -6.17
N TYR A 168 6.58 -4.95 -7.30
CA TYR A 168 6.61 -6.40 -7.49
C TYR A 168 7.84 -7.08 -6.86
N ASN A 169 9.01 -6.44 -6.84
CA ASN A 169 10.25 -6.99 -6.29
C ASN A 169 10.99 -5.97 -5.43
N ILE A 170 12.05 -6.42 -4.75
CA ILE A 170 12.79 -5.59 -3.80
C ILE A 170 13.49 -4.42 -4.51
N TRP A 171 14.10 -4.66 -5.66
CA TRP A 171 14.80 -3.62 -6.42
C TRP A 171 13.84 -2.53 -6.92
N GLU A 172 12.70 -2.92 -7.49
CA GLU A 172 11.66 -1.98 -7.91
C GLU A 172 11.13 -1.15 -6.73
N THR A 173 10.89 -1.82 -5.59
CA THR A 173 10.45 -1.15 -4.36
C THR A 173 11.44 -0.10 -3.90
N ARG A 174 12.74 -0.44 -3.90
CA ARG A 174 13.82 0.48 -3.57
C ARG A 174 13.87 1.65 -4.53
N LEU A 175 13.81 1.40 -5.83
CA LEU A 175 13.80 2.42 -6.87
C LEU A 175 12.65 3.42 -6.66
N ILE A 176 11.44 2.94 -6.42
CA ILE A 176 10.26 3.79 -6.19
C ILE A 176 10.45 4.64 -4.92
N ARG A 177 10.92 4.04 -3.82
CA ARG A 177 11.19 4.76 -2.58
C ARG A 177 12.23 5.87 -2.75
N GLU A 178 13.35 5.57 -3.40
CA GLU A 178 14.42 6.53 -3.66
C GLU A 178 14.00 7.60 -4.67
N THR A 179 13.20 7.24 -5.67
CA THR A 179 12.62 8.22 -6.60
C THR A 179 11.68 9.17 -5.88
N ALA A 180 10.78 8.65 -5.03
CA ALA A 180 9.88 9.49 -4.25
C ALA A 180 10.63 10.46 -3.32
N ALA A 181 11.77 10.05 -2.76
CA ALA A 181 12.62 10.91 -1.93
C ALA A 181 13.16 12.15 -2.67
N LYS A 182 13.31 12.06 -4.01
CA LYS A 182 13.74 13.20 -4.86
C LYS A 182 12.62 14.24 -5.04
N TYR A 183 11.37 13.87 -4.75
CA TYR A 183 10.19 14.70 -4.91
C TYR A 183 9.40 14.85 -3.60
N PRO A 184 9.98 15.41 -2.53
CA PRO A 184 9.40 15.41 -1.17
C PRO A 184 8.08 16.19 -1.06
N LYS A 185 7.73 17.00 -2.04
CA LYS A 185 6.47 17.74 -2.10
C LYS A 185 5.31 16.93 -2.72
N LEU A 186 5.61 15.80 -3.35
CA LEU A 186 4.57 14.94 -3.90
C LEU A 186 3.93 14.12 -2.77
N SER A 187 2.61 14.11 -2.75
CA SER A 187 1.86 13.20 -1.90
C SER A 187 1.97 11.79 -2.46
N THR A 188 2.48 10.87 -1.65
CA THR A 188 2.59 9.45 -1.98
C THR A 188 1.87 8.62 -0.94
N GLN A 189 1.15 7.57 -1.33
CA GLN A 189 0.40 6.70 -0.43
C GLN A 189 0.28 5.30 -1.01
N MET A 190 0.61 4.28 -0.21
CA MET A 190 0.34 2.88 -0.57
C MET A 190 -1.03 2.43 -0.06
N GLY A 191 -1.70 1.59 -0.80
CA GLY A 191 -3.06 1.11 -0.54
C GLY A 191 -3.22 0.10 0.61
N ASN A 192 -2.53 0.28 1.75
CA ASN A 192 -2.72 -0.51 2.96
C ASN A 192 -3.61 0.22 3.99
N GLN A 193 -4.88 0.39 3.67
CA GLN A 193 -5.83 1.25 4.38
C GLN A 193 -5.89 1.03 5.90
N GLY A 194 -5.60 -0.18 6.37
CA GLY A 194 -5.50 -0.50 7.80
C GLY A 194 -4.49 0.35 8.57
N HIS A 195 -3.48 0.92 7.89
CA HIS A 195 -2.50 1.82 8.50
C HIS A 195 -3.14 3.04 9.15
N ALA A 196 -4.19 3.58 8.57
CA ALA A 196 -4.93 4.72 9.11
C ALA A 196 -5.85 4.38 10.29
N SER A 197 -6.03 3.07 10.65
CA SER A 197 -7.00 2.67 11.65
C SER A 197 -6.60 3.12 13.07
N PRO A 198 -7.57 3.45 13.95
CA PRO A 198 -7.31 3.73 15.36
C PRO A 198 -6.63 2.58 16.10
N ALA A 199 -6.89 1.33 15.70
CA ALA A 199 -6.31 0.14 16.32
C ALA A 199 -4.78 0.14 16.28
N ARG A 200 -4.14 0.65 15.20
CA ARG A 200 -2.69 0.77 15.14
C ARG A 200 -2.13 1.68 16.24
N ARG A 201 -2.79 2.83 16.43
CA ARG A 201 -2.40 3.80 17.46
C ARG A 201 -2.58 3.22 18.85
N MET A 202 -3.73 2.59 19.10
CA MET A 202 -4.03 1.93 20.38
C MET A 202 -2.98 0.87 20.75
N ILE A 203 -2.60 0.00 19.81
CA ILE A 203 -1.56 -1.01 20.06
C ILE A 203 -0.24 -0.33 20.44
N LYS A 204 0.16 0.72 19.72
CA LYS A 204 1.38 1.45 20.04
C LYS A 204 1.28 2.12 21.40
N GLU A 205 0.17 2.77 21.72
CA GLU A 205 -0.08 3.42 23.00
C GLU A 205 0.01 2.42 24.16
N ILE A 206 -0.54 1.20 24.00
CA ILE A 206 -0.40 0.13 25.00
C ILE A 206 1.08 -0.29 25.15
N LEU A 207 1.80 -0.50 24.05
CA LEU A 207 3.21 -0.91 24.08
C LEU A 207 4.09 0.18 24.72
N ASP A 208 3.81 1.45 24.46
CA ASP A 208 4.56 2.61 24.98
C ASP A 208 4.42 2.76 26.51
N THR A 209 3.40 2.16 27.15
CA THR A 209 3.31 2.09 28.62
C THR A 209 4.39 1.20 29.25
N GLY A 210 5.05 0.34 28.45
CA GLY A 210 6.01 -0.64 28.95
C GLY A 210 5.35 -1.84 29.66
N VAL A 211 4.03 -2.03 29.54
CA VAL A 211 3.27 -3.11 30.21
C VAL A 211 3.79 -4.50 29.90
N LEU A 212 4.29 -4.72 28.69
CA LEU A 212 4.89 -6.00 28.26
C LEU A 212 6.36 -6.16 28.65
N GLY A 213 7.04 -5.10 29.08
CA GLY A 213 8.51 -5.08 29.10
C GLY A 213 9.08 -5.08 27.70
N ALA A 214 10.29 -5.60 27.50
CA ALA A 214 10.88 -5.70 26.18
C ALA A 214 10.14 -6.75 25.31
N VAL A 215 9.67 -6.33 24.13
CA VAL A 215 9.08 -7.24 23.15
C VAL A 215 10.22 -7.96 22.41
N ARG A 216 10.20 -9.29 22.45
CA ARG A 216 11.26 -10.15 21.87
C ARG A 216 10.78 -10.99 20.70
N GLU A 217 9.48 -11.23 20.61
CA GLU A 217 8.90 -12.03 19.54
C GLU A 217 7.55 -11.46 19.10
N VAL A 218 7.27 -11.50 17.81
CA VAL A 218 5.98 -11.12 17.23
C VAL A 218 5.56 -12.19 16.24
N HIS A 219 4.34 -12.66 16.37
CA HIS A 219 3.71 -13.50 15.34
C HIS A 219 2.63 -12.72 14.61
N VAL A 220 2.59 -12.87 13.28
CA VAL A 220 1.54 -12.34 12.41
C VAL A 220 0.98 -13.50 11.61
N TRP A 221 -0.35 -13.64 11.51
CA TRP A 221 -0.95 -14.74 10.76
C TRP A 221 -2.12 -14.32 9.90
N ALA A 222 -2.30 -15.04 8.80
CA ALA A 222 -3.42 -14.90 7.88
C ALA A 222 -3.80 -16.25 7.28
N ASP A 223 -5.05 -16.64 7.38
CA ASP A 223 -5.61 -17.90 6.88
C ASP A 223 -5.91 -17.91 5.37
N ARG A 224 -5.32 -16.99 4.61
CA ARG A 224 -5.42 -16.94 3.15
C ARG A 224 -4.29 -17.75 2.50
N ALA A 225 -4.59 -18.36 1.35
CA ALA A 225 -3.68 -19.30 0.70
C ALA A 225 -3.59 -19.06 -0.83
N TRP A 226 -3.09 -17.88 -1.25
CA TRP A 226 -2.77 -17.66 -2.67
C TRP A 226 -1.51 -18.43 -3.06
N GLY A 227 -1.65 -19.56 -3.73
CA GLY A 227 -0.48 -20.30 -4.14
C GLY A 227 -0.79 -21.71 -4.66
N LEU A 228 0.28 -22.50 -4.79
CA LEU A 228 0.22 -23.93 -5.03
C LEU A 228 -0.39 -24.65 -3.84
N GLN A 229 -1.36 -25.50 -4.08
CA GLN A 229 -2.13 -26.21 -3.08
C GLN A 229 -2.18 -27.69 -3.40
N ASP A 230 -2.09 -28.54 -2.38
CA ASP A 230 -2.59 -29.90 -2.46
C ASP A 230 -4.14 -29.91 -2.55
N ALA A 231 -4.73 -31.07 -2.84
CA ALA A 231 -6.16 -31.18 -3.06
C ALA A 231 -6.99 -30.75 -1.84
N ALA A 232 -6.56 -31.08 -0.62
CA ALA A 232 -7.27 -30.75 0.61
C ALA A 232 -7.22 -29.23 0.89
N SER A 233 -6.07 -28.60 0.66
CA SER A 233 -5.92 -27.16 0.76
C SER A 233 -6.74 -26.42 -0.30
N ALA A 234 -6.78 -26.92 -1.54
CA ALA A 234 -7.62 -26.37 -2.60
C ALA A 234 -9.10 -26.44 -2.22
N GLU A 235 -9.55 -27.58 -1.69
CA GLU A 235 -10.92 -27.72 -1.21
C GLU A 235 -11.26 -26.72 -0.10
N LYS A 236 -10.39 -26.56 0.87
CA LYS A 236 -10.59 -25.68 2.02
C LYS A 236 -10.62 -24.20 1.64
N PHE A 237 -9.66 -23.76 0.83
CA PHE A 237 -9.46 -22.34 0.54
C PHE A 237 -10.15 -21.86 -0.74
N ASP A 238 -10.48 -22.73 -1.69
CA ASP A 238 -11.04 -22.34 -2.99
C ASP A 238 -12.58 -22.38 -3.04
N LYS A 239 -13.23 -23.20 -2.20
CA LYS A 239 -14.66 -23.45 -2.35
C LYS A 239 -15.64 -22.33 -2.07
N PRO A 240 -15.52 -21.45 -1.07
CA PRO A 240 -16.66 -20.58 -0.75
C PRO A 240 -16.59 -19.18 -1.36
N HIS A 241 -15.51 -18.74 -1.93
CA HIS A 241 -15.31 -17.30 -2.14
C HIS A 241 -15.30 -16.82 -3.58
N GLY A 242 -15.54 -17.69 -4.56
CA GLY A 242 -15.60 -17.29 -5.98
C GLY A 242 -14.31 -16.77 -6.60
N PHE A 243 -13.29 -16.47 -5.78
CA PHE A 243 -12.02 -15.94 -6.25
C PHE A 243 -11.13 -17.01 -6.90
N TYR A 244 -11.25 -18.25 -6.48
CA TYR A 244 -10.38 -19.35 -6.89
C TYR A 244 -11.03 -20.30 -7.89
N ASN A 245 -12.33 -20.18 -8.13
CA ASN A 245 -13.14 -21.01 -9.03
C ASN A 245 -13.13 -22.52 -8.71
N GLY A 246 -12.69 -22.95 -7.52
CA GLY A 246 -12.61 -24.35 -7.15
C GLY A 246 -11.63 -25.17 -7.99
N ILE A 247 -10.71 -24.52 -8.73
CA ILE A 247 -9.72 -25.19 -9.56
C ILE A 247 -8.45 -25.37 -8.74
N GLN A 248 -8.04 -26.63 -8.57
CA GLN A 248 -6.74 -26.96 -8.02
C GLN A 248 -5.64 -26.51 -8.99
N ILE A 249 -4.73 -25.66 -8.53
CA ILE A 249 -3.63 -25.14 -9.33
C ILE A 249 -2.31 -25.67 -8.73
N VAL A 250 -1.72 -26.63 -9.43
CA VAL A 250 -0.48 -27.31 -8.99
C VAL A 250 0.71 -27.03 -9.91
N ASP A 251 0.44 -26.54 -11.12
CA ASP A 251 1.47 -26.18 -12.10
C ASP A 251 0.87 -25.25 -13.16
N ARG A 252 1.71 -24.76 -14.07
CA ARG A 252 1.30 -24.01 -15.25
C ARG A 252 0.45 -24.88 -16.17
N PHE A 253 -0.70 -24.35 -16.59
CA PHE A 253 -1.54 -25.02 -17.58
C PHE A 253 -0.85 -25.02 -18.94
N LYS A 254 -0.86 -26.17 -19.61
CA LYS A 254 -0.32 -26.32 -20.97
C LYS A 254 -1.30 -25.89 -22.06
N GLU A 255 -2.57 -25.87 -21.72
CA GLU A 255 -3.65 -25.46 -22.60
C GLU A 255 -3.59 -23.94 -22.83
N GLU A 256 -3.72 -23.55 -24.09
CA GLU A 256 -3.90 -22.15 -24.47
C GLU A 256 -5.38 -21.86 -24.58
N MET A 257 -5.82 -20.79 -23.95
CA MET A 257 -7.20 -20.32 -24.06
C MET A 257 -7.26 -19.10 -25.00
N PRO A 258 -8.37 -18.91 -25.73
CA PRO A 258 -8.53 -17.71 -26.54
C PRO A 258 -8.52 -16.47 -25.63
N ILE A 259 -7.80 -15.44 -26.08
CA ILE A 259 -7.80 -14.14 -25.37
C ILE A 259 -9.23 -13.56 -25.47
N PRO A 260 -9.87 -13.18 -24.37
CA PRO A 260 -11.15 -12.50 -24.41
C PRO A 260 -11.08 -11.24 -25.29
N SER A 261 -12.08 -11.03 -26.15
CA SER A 261 -12.10 -9.91 -27.11
C SER A 261 -12.05 -8.51 -26.47
N ASN A 262 -12.40 -8.42 -25.18
CA ASN A 262 -12.36 -7.20 -24.38
C ASN A 262 -11.07 -7.03 -23.57
N LEU A 263 -10.03 -7.85 -23.79
CA LEU A 263 -8.78 -7.83 -23.03
C LEU A 263 -7.56 -7.62 -23.93
N HIS A 264 -6.80 -6.58 -23.69
CA HIS A 264 -5.48 -6.36 -24.31
C HIS A 264 -4.41 -7.15 -23.54
N TRP A 265 -4.32 -8.45 -23.80
CA TRP A 265 -3.46 -9.38 -23.07
C TRP A 265 -1.99 -8.97 -23.04
N GLY A 266 -1.42 -8.55 -24.18
CA GLY A 266 -0.04 -8.08 -24.25
C GLY A 266 0.23 -6.84 -23.38
N LEU A 267 -0.75 -5.94 -23.21
CA LEU A 267 -0.64 -4.80 -22.31
C LEU A 267 -0.79 -5.23 -20.83
N TRP A 268 -1.66 -6.22 -20.57
CA TRP A 268 -1.80 -6.77 -19.22
C TRP A 268 -0.51 -7.46 -18.74
N LEU A 269 0.16 -8.25 -19.61
CA LEU A 269 1.44 -8.85 -19.30
C LEU A 269 2.49 -7.81 -18.91
N GLY A 270 2.44 -6.61 -19.48
CA GLY A 270 3.37 -5.54 -19.13
C GLY A 270 4.83 -5.99 -19.25
N PRO A 271 5.62 -5.88 -18.16
CA PRO A 271 7.03 -6.28 -18.15
C PRO A 271 7.25 -7.78 -17.94
N ALA A 272 6.20 -8.55 -17.64
CA ALA A 272 6.31 -9.99 -17.40
C ALA A 272 6.68 -10.74 -18.70
N PRO A 273 7.27 -11.93 -18.58
CA PRO A 273 7.58 -12.75 -19.75
C PRO A 273 6.34 -13.03 -20.62
N GLU A 274 6.56 -13.17 -21.91
CA GLU A 274 5.50 -13.56 -22.85
C GLU A 274 4.96 -14.95 -22.49
N ARG A 275 3.63 -15.05 -22.42
CA ARG A 275 2.94 -16.32 -22.22
C ARG A 275 1.54 -16.30 -22.81
N PRO A 276 1.01 -17.48 -23.26
CA PRO A 276 -0.37 -17.60 -23.68
C PRO A 276 -1.35 -17.21 -22.57
N PHE A 277 -2.52 -16.73 -22.97
CA PHE A 277 -3.59 -16.44 -22.02
C PHE A 277 -4.16 -17.73 -21.42
N HIS A 278 -4.44 -17.67 -20.11
CA HIS A 278 -5.25 -18.66 -19.42
C HIS A 278 -6.12 -17.98 -18.36
N ALA A 279 -7.36 -18.45 -18.17
CA ALA A 279 -8.32 -17.85 -17.25
C ALA A 279 -7.88 -17.92 -15.76
N THR A 280 -6.85 -18.68 -15.42
CA THR A 280 -6.25 -18.70 -14.09
C THR A 280 -5.33 -17.51 -13.80
N TYR A 281 -5.00 -16.68 -14.78
CA TYR A 281 -4.23 -15.46 -14.59
C TYR A 281 -5.12 -14.23 -14.41
N PHE A 282 -6.25 -14.21 -15.09
CA PHE A 282 -7.16 -13.08 -15.17
C PHE A 282 -8.62 -13.56 -15.30
N PRO A 283 -9.63 -12.85 -14.77
CA PRO A 283 -9.57 -11.57 -14.05
C PRO A 283 -9.38 -11.71 -12.54
N GLY A 284 -9.36 -10.57 -11.88
CA GLY A 284 -9.37 -10.47 -10.41
C GLY A 284 -8.06 -10.93 -9.76
N PRO A 285 -8.10 -11.37 -8.50
CA PRO A 285 -6.87 -11.62 -7.74
C PRO A 285 -6.20 -12.98 -8.06
N ARG A 286 -6.59 -13.66 -9.14
CA ARG A 286 -6.03 -14.96 -9.54
C ARG A 286 -4.53 -14.89 -9.82
N TRP A 287 -4.04 -13.76 -10.28
CA TRP A 287 -2.64 -13.53 -10.59
C TRP A 287 -1.72 -13.58 -9.36
N TYR A 288 -2.18 -13.35 -8.16
CA TYR A 288 -1.34 -13.34 -6.94
C TYR A 288 -0.48 -14.58 -6.79
N ARG A 289 -0.97 -15.76 -7.16
CA ARG A 289 -0.28 -17.02 -6.98
C ARG A 289 0.88 -17.29 -7.94
N TRP A 290 0.96 -16.55 -9.05
CA TRP A 290 1.94 -16.75 -10.11
C TRP A 290 3.12 -15.81 -9.92
N TRP A 291 4.33 -16.39 -9.82
CA TRP A 291 5.54 -15.60 -9.60
C TRP A 291 5.81 -14.53 -10.65
N ASP A 292 5.34 -14.67 -11.87
CA ASP A 292 5.51 -13.63 -12.88
C ASP A 292 4.65 -12.38 -12.65
N PHE A 293 3.54 -12.52 -11.91
CA PHE A 293 2.53 -11.48 -11.76
C PHE A 293 2.32 -11.03 -10.32
N GLY A 294 2.63 -11.89 -9.36
CA GLY A 294 2.37 -11.68 -7.94
C GLY A 294 3.35 -12.41 -7.03
N ASN A 295 3.19 -12.22 -5.74
CA ASN A 295 4.05 -12.77 -4.68
C ASN A 295 3.24 -13.54 -3.62
N GLY A 296 2.11 -14.12 -4.01
CA GLY A 296 1.27 -14.91 -3.12
C GLY A 296 0.62 -14.11 -2.00
N THR A 297 0.30 -14.79 -0.93
CA THR A 297 -0.35 -14.19 0.25
C THR A 297 0.57 -13.22 0.99
N MET A 298 1.88 -13.41 0.92
CA MET A 298 2.85 -12.51 1.55
C MET A 298 2.74 -11.08 1.00
N SER A 299 2.63 -10.91 -0.31
CA SER A 299 2.43 -9.57 -0.90
C SER A 299 1.01 -9.04 -0.68
N ASP A 300 0.00 -9.91 -0.78
CA ASP A 300 -1.40 -9.52 -0.61
C ASP A 300 -1.70 -9.08 0.83
N LEU A 301 -1.49 -9.95 1.82
CA LEU A 301 -1.85 -9.70 3.21
C LEU A 301 -0.69 -9.27 4.10
N GLY A 302 0.55 -9.67 3.80
CA GLY A 302 1.71 -9.18 4.54
C GLY A 302 1.81 -7.66 4.51
N SER A 303 1.48 -7.03 3.39
CA SER A 303 1.40 -5.55 3.28
C SER A 303 0.40 -4.91 4.24
N HIS A 304 -0.61 -5.64 4.68
CA HIS A 304 -1.60 -5.16 5.64
C HIS A 304 -1.29 -5.53 7.08
N ASP A 305 -0.75 -6.73 7.32
CA ASP A 305 -0.69 -7.32 8.65
C ASP A 305 0.68 -7.17 9.29
N ASN A 306 1.77 -7.31 8.53
CA ASN A 306 3.10 -6.94 9.00
C ASN A 306 3.25 -5.42 9.18
N ASP A 307 2.36 -4.62 8.59
CA ASP A 307 2.23 -3.19 8.85
C ASP A 307 2.10 -2.88 10.35
N VAL A 308 1.42 -3.74 11.14
CA VAL A 308 1.26 -3.53 12.60
C VAL A 308 2.61 -3.51 13.31
N PRO A 309 3.40 -4.61 13.33
CA PRO A 309 4.69 -4.61 14.03
C PRO A 309 5.69 -3.61 13.42
N TYR A 310 5.69 -3.42 12.11
CA TYR A 310 6.58 -2.45 11.47
C TYR A 310 6.31 -1.02 11.93
N THR A 311 5.04 -0.65 12.10
CA THR A 311 4.65 0.67 12.62
C THR A 311 4.95 0.81 14.11
N VAL A 312 4.43 -0.11 14.92
CA VAL A 312 4.41 0.08 16.38
C VAL A 312 5.75 -0.17 17.06
N LEU A 313 6.66 -0.92 16.42
CA LEU A 313 8.02 -1.19 16.89
C LEU A 313 9.09 -0.38 16.13
N ASP A 314 8.70 0.57 15.29
CA ASP A 314 9.58 1.42 14.47
C ASP A 314 10.60 0.64 13.62
N LEU A 315 10.19 -0.50 13.03
CA LEU A 315 11.07 -1.35 12.23
C LEU A 315 11.41 -0.78 10.84
N TRP A 316 10.82 0.34 10.48
CA TRP A 316 10.97 0.99 9.18
C TRP A 316 11.77 2.30 9.21
N ARG A 317 12.05 2.85 10.37
CA ARG A 317 12.69 4.17 10.51
C ARG A 317 14.18 4.02 10.75
N PRO A 318 15.02 4.24 9.71
CA PRO A 318 16.49 4.16 9.87
C PRO A 318 17.04 5.24 10.81
N ASP A 319 16.36 6.38 10.92
CA ASP A 319 16.66 7.50 11.81
C ASP A 319 16.02 7.39 13.19
N SER A 320 15.28 6.30 13.46
CA SER A 320 14.65 6.11 14.76
C SER A 320 15.69 5.90 15.86
N LYS A 321 15.38 6.38 17.06
CA LYS A 321 16.22 6.16 18.26
C LYS A 321 16.41 4.66 18.57
N SER A 322 15.52 3.80 18.07
CA SER A 322 15.62 2.36 18.24
C SER A 322 16.76 1.74 17.42
N GLY A 323 17.12 2.32 16.28
CA GLY A 323 18.10 1.78 15.33
C GLY A 323 17.71 0.45 14.69
N ARG A 324 16.53 -0.11 15.01
CA ARG A 324 16.12 -1.48 14.60
C ARG A 324 15.99 -1.66 13.10
N ALA A 325 15.59 -0.63 12.37
CA ALA A 325 15.41 -0.71 10.92
C ALA A 325 16.72 -1.05 10.19
N LEU A 326 17.86 -0.70 10.75
CA LEU A 326 19.20 -0.99 10.20
C LEU A 326 19.94 -2.11 10.93
N ALA A 327 19.27 -2.78 11.91
CA ALA A 327 19.86 -3.93 12.59
C ALA A 327 20.19 -5.03 11.58
N PRO A 328 21.29 -5.79 11.76
CA PRO A 328 21.51 -6.99 10.98
C PRO A 328 20.29 -7.88 10.97
N LEU A 329 19.82 -8.23 9.78
CA LEU A 329 18.59 -8.99 9.56
C LEU A 329 18.91 -10.29 8.85
N THR A 330 18.49 -11.40 9.45
CA THR A 330 18.43 -12.69 8.75
C THR A 330 17.00 -13.09 8.50
N VAL A 331 16.73 -13.70 7.36
CA VAL A 331 15.40 -14.15 6.97
C VAL A 331 15.46 -15.60 6.50
N GLU A 332 14.59 -16.42 7.05
CA GLU A 332 14.38 -17.80 6.59
C GLU A 332 12.91 -18.04 6.34
N ALA A 333 12.58 -18.87 5.37
CA ALA A 333 11.20 -19.19 5.08
C ALA A 333 11.05 -20.63 4.60
N VAL A 334 10.02 -21.28 5.12
CA VAL A 334 9.69 -22.68 4.80
C VAL A 334 8.21 -22.83 4.49
N SER A 335 7.89 -23.73 3.58
CA SER A 335 6.52 -24.13 3.33
C SER A 335 6.38 -25.60 3.73
N PRO A 336 5.56 -25.94 4.76
CA PRO A 336 5.35 -27.33 5.15
C PRO A 336 4.80 -28.21 4.02
N ASN A 337 3.92 -27.65 3.20
CA ASN A 337 3.22 -28.37 2.13
C ASN A 337 3.98 -28.36 0.80
N VAL A 338 4.91 -27.41 0.63
CA VAL A 338 5.70 -27.24 -0.59
C VAL A 338 7.16 -26.94 -0.22
N PRO A 339 7.87 -27.94 0.33
CA PRO A 339 9.22 -27.75 0.90
C PRO A 339 10.27 -27.34 -0.16
N LYS A 340 10.05 -27.69 -1.42
CA LYS A 340 10.86 -27.24 -2.55
C LYS A 340 10.10 -26.14 -3.30
N PRO A 341 10.70 -24.96 -3.51
CA PRO A 341 10.07 -23.88 -4.22
C PRO A 341 9.63 -24.31 -5.63
N HIS A 342 8.36 -24.02 -5.95
CA HIS A 342 7.85 -24.21 -7.30
C HIS A 342 8.29 -23.07 -8.21
N GLN A 343 8.60 -23.37 -9.47
CA GLN A 343 9.12 -22.37 -10.41
C GLN A 343 8.08 -21.33 -10.82
N GLU A 344 6.80 -21.74 -10.92
CA GLU A 344 5.70 -20.88 -11.39
C GLU A 344 4.84 -20.31 -10.27
N LEU A 345 4.72 -21.01 -9.15
CA LEU A 345 3.70 -20.75 -8.13
C LEU A 345 4.28 -20.41 -6.77
N ALA A 346 3.70 -19.41 -6.12
CA ALA A 346 3.93 -19.15 -4.72
C ALA A 346 3.39 -20.31 -3.84
N PRO A 347 3.90 -20.51 -2.63
CA PRO A 347 3.35 -21.50 -1.71
C PRO A 347 2.05 -21.00 -1.10
N ALA A 348 1.06 -21.87 -0.95
CA ALA A 348 -0.18 -21.54 -0.24
C ALA A 348 0.07 -21.35 1.27
N THR A 349 0.84 -22.26 1.87
CA THR A 349 1.26 -22.18 3.28
C THR A 349 2.73 -21.78 3.35
N LEU A 350 3.05 -20.77 4.15
CA LEU A 350 4.42 -20.28 4.35
C LEU A 350 4.60 -19.82 5.79
N ILE A 351 5.77 -20.15 6.35
CA ILE A 351 6.27 -19.59 7.60
C ILE A 351 7.55 -18.83 7.25
N ALA A 352 7.58 -17.52 7.50
CA ALA A 352 8.76 -16.71 7.28
C ALA A 352 9.21 -16.05 8.60
N THR A 353 10.45 -16.29 8.99
CA THR A 353 11.06 -15.79 10.22
C THR A 353 12.09 -14.73 9.91
N TYR A 354 11.89 -13.55 10.47
CA TYR A 354 12.77 -12.39 10.39
C TYR A 354 13.45 -12.22 11.76
N ALA A 355 14.76 -12.37 11.83
CA ALA A 355 15.51 -12.18 13.05
C ALA A 355 16.35 -10.91 12.97
N PHE A 356 15.93 -9.89 13.71
CA PHE A 356 16.63 -8.62 13.88
C PHE A 356 17.61 -8.76 15.03
N ALA A 357 18.88 -8.42 14.81
CA ALA A 357 19.89 -8.40 15.86
C ALA A 357 19.56 -7.34 16.93
N ALA A 358 20.15 -7.50 18.11
CA ALA A 358 20.10 -6.46 19.14
C ALA A 358 20.88 -5.22 18.68
N VAL A 359 20.35 -4.02 19.01
CA VAL A 359 20.99 -2.74 18.68
C VAL A 359 20.84 -1.77 19.87
N GLY A 360 21.97 -1.30 20.40
CA GLY A 360 21.95 -0.43 21.57
C GLY A 360 21.23 -1.07 22.75
N SER A 361 20.24 -0.39 23.31
CA SER A 361 19.37 -0.92 24.39
C SER A 361 18.23 -1.80 23.88
N GLN A 362 18.05 -1.92 22.57
CA GLN A 362 16.97 -2.73 22.01
C GLN A 362 17.39 -4.20 21.93
N PRO A 363 16.62 -5.14 22.52
CA PRO A 363 16.92 -6.56 22.44
C PRO A 363 16.75 -7.09 21.02
N ALA A 364 17.34 -8.25 20.73
CA ALA A 364 17.01 -8.98 19.51
C ALA A 364 15.48 -9.22 19.41
N LEU A 365 14.98 -9.17 18.19
CA LEU A 365 13.55 -9.35 17.90
C LEU A 365 13.36 -10.42 16.83
N LYS A 366 12.45 -11.34 17.09
CA LYS A 366 11.99 -12.32 16.11
C LYS A 366 10.57 -11.96 15.65
N LEU A 367 10.37 -11.74 14.35
CA LEU A 367 9.06 -11.59 13.73
C LEU A 367 8.78 -12.80 12.86
N VAL A 368 7.64 -13.44 13.06
CA VAL A 368 7.24 -14.65 12.33
C VAL A 368 5.92 -14.41 11.62
N TRP A 369 5.96 -14.52 10.30
CA TRP A 369 4.78 -14.54 9.45
C TRP A 369 4.27 -15.97 9.25
N HIS A 370 2.96 -16.15 9.37
CA HIS A 370 2.26 -17.39 9.10
C HIS A 370 1.15 -17.17 8.09
N GLN A 371 1.08 -17.99 7.04
CA GLN A 371 -0.04 -17.96 6.10
C GLN A 371 -0.61 -19.34 5.81
N GLY A 372 -1.83 -19.35 5.29
CA GLY A 372 -2.56 -20.59 5.04
C GLY A 372 -2.95 -21.29 6.33
N ASP A 373 -2.63 -22.56 6.44
CA ASP A 373 -2.92 -23.37 7.64
C ASP A 373 -1.94 -23.15 8.79
N SER A 374 -0.83 -22.47 8.55
CA SER A 374 0.12 -22.16 9.61
C SER A 374 -0.44 -21.16 10.61
N LYS A 375 -0.25 -21.43 11.90
CA LYS A 375 -0.64 -20.58 13.02
C LYS A 375 0.50 -20.47 14.02
N PRO A 376 0.53 -19.39 14.83
CA PRO A 376 1.52 -19.28 15.90
C PRO A 376 1.32 -20.34 16.98
N PRO A 377 2.37 -20.70 17.74
CA PRO A 377 2.25 -21.58 18.90
C PRO A 377 1.19 -21.07 19.89
N GLY A 378 0.38 -21.99 20.40
CA GLY A 378 -0.68 -21.66 21.37
C GLY A 378 -1.88 -20.91 20.78
N TRP A 379 -1.97 -20.80 19.46
CA TRP A 379 -3.13 -20.20 18.81
C TRP A 379 -4.42 -20.94 19.17
N VAL A 380 -5.47 -20.15 19.39
CA VAL A 380 -6.83 -20.67 19.63
C VAL A 380 -7.82 -20.02 18.66
N PRO A 381 -8.94 -20.70 18.31
CA PRO A 381 -9.93 -20.16 17.34
C PRO A 381 -10.45 -18.75 17.72
N ALA A 382 -10.53 -18.45 19.01
CA ALA A 382 -10.95 -17.13 19.50
C ALA A 382 -10.04 -15.97 19.06
N TRP A 383 -8.78 -16.23 18.65
CA TRP A 383 -7.88 -15.20 18.12
C TRP A 383 -8.15 -14.87 16.66
N GLY A 384 -9.03 -15.64 16.00
CA GLY A 384 -9.43 -15.43 14.60
C GLY A 384 -8.40 -15.91 13.59
N GLY A 385 -8.81 -15.99 12.34
CA GLY A 385 -7.98 -16.46 11.23
C GLY A 385 -6.90 -15.46 10.80
N ARG A 386 -6.94 -14.20 11.30
CA ARG A 386 -6.03 -13.13 10.91
C ARG A 386 -5.83 -12.13 12.05
N SER A 387 -4.59 -12.00 12.53
CA SER A 387 -4.22 -11.07 13.60
C SER A 387 -2.70 -11.04 13.78
N CYS A 388 -2.23 -10.46 14.88
CA CYS A 388 -0.86 -10.53 15.38
C CYS A 388 -0.83 -10.72 16.90
N LEU A 389 0.32 -11.21 17.41
CA LEU A 389 0.61 -11.42 18.81
C LEU A 389 2.01 -10.88 19.12
N PHE A 390 2.10 -9.94 20.04
CA PHE A 390 3.36 -9.45 20.59
C PHE A 390 3.66 -10.20 21.89
N ILE A 391 4.87 -10.76 22.01
CA ILE A 391 5.34 -11.49 23.16
C ILE A 391 6.47 -10.69 23.83
N GLY A 392 6.22 -10.21 25.00
CA GLY A 392 7.17 -9.46 25.83
C GLY A 392 7.56 -10.24 27.09
N GLU A 393 8.46 -9.67 27.86
CA GLU A 393 8.98 -10.29 29.11
C GLU A 393 7.91 -10.44 30.19
N LYS A 394 6.90 -9.62 30.17
CA LYS A 394 5.87 -9.55 31.22
C LYS A 394 4.50 -10.07 30.77
N GLY A 395 4.31 -10.40 29.50
CA GLY A 395 3.03 -10.88 28.98
C GLY A 395 2.94 -10.75 27.47
N MET A 396 1.72 -10.86 26.95
CA MET A 396 1.46 -10.83 25.51
C MET A 396 0.34 -9.81 25.20
N LEU A 397 0.34 -9.32 23.94
CA LEU A 397 -0.67 -8.40 23.44
C LEU A 397 -1.16 -8.89 22.07
N LEU A 398 -2.46 -9.13 21.94
CA LEU A 398 -3.10 -9.44 20.66
C LEU A 398 -3.32 -8.16 19.82
N GLY A 399 -3.42 -8.32 18.51
CA GLY A 399 -3.66 -7.25 17.55
C GLY A 399 -5.00 -6.50 17.70
N ASN A 400 -5.88 -6.95 18.57
CA ASN A 400 -7.12 -6.27 18.96
C ASN A 400 -6.99 -5.47 20.26
N GLY A 401 -5.79 -5.39 20.86
CA GLY A 401 -5.53 -4.68 22.12
C GLY A 401 -5.70 -5.52 23.39
N LYS A 402 -6.00 -6.81 23.29
CA LYS A 402 -6.21 -7.70 24.44
C LYS A 402 -4.86 -8.16 25.01
N LEU A 403 -4.63 -7.86 26.28
CA LEU A 403 -3.47 -8.32 27.04
C LEU A 403 -3.67 -9.75 27.56
N LEU A 404 -2.61 -10.55 27.60
CA LEU A 404 -2.62 -11.94 28.04
C LEU A 404 -1.44 -12.24 29.00
N PRO A 405 -1.62 -13.12 30.01
CA PRO A 405 -2.88 -13.75 30.40
C PRO A 405 -3.85 -12.72 31.02
N GLU A 406 -5.16 -12.85 30.76
CA GLU A 406 -6.18 -11.85 31.14
C GLU A 406 -6.19 -11.55 32.63
N GLU A 407 -6.09 -12.57 33.49
CA GLU A 407 -6.09 -12.41 34.94
C GLU A 407 -4.96 -11.50 35.45
N LYS A 408 -3.82 -11.53 34.79
CA LYS A 408 -2.67 -10.69 35.15
C LYS A 408 -2.91 -9.22 34.85
N PHE A 409 -3.67 -8.92 33.83
CA PHE A 409 -3.87 -7.57 33.31
C PHE A 409 -5.30 -7.05 33.48
N LYS A 410 -6.14 -7.72 34.28
CA LYS A 410 -7.55 -7.36 34.46
C LYS A 410 -7.76 -5.92 34.98
N ASP A 411 -6.83 -5.41 35.78
CA ASP A 411 -6.87 -4.05 36.34
C ASP A 411 -5.96 -3.06 35.58
N PHE A 412 -5.44 -3.45 34.38
CA PHE A 412 -4.59 -2.57 33.59
C PHE A 412 -5.41 -1.42 32.99
N PRO A 413 -5.10 -0.17 33.37
CA PRO A 413 -5.81 0.98 32.83
C PRO A 413 -5.40 1.17 31.35
N MET A 414 -6.38 1.16 30.46
CA MET A 414 -6.12 1.46 29.06
C MET A 414 -5.53 2.87 28.93
N PRO A 415 -4.44 3.05 28.16
CA PRO A 415 -3.82 4.35 28.00
C PRO A 415 -4.76 5.33 27.29
N SER A 416 -4.62 6.61 27.60
CA SER A 416 -5.29 7.67 26.86
C SER A 416 -4.78 7.76 25.43
N GLU A 417 -5.59 8.30 24.55
CA GLU A 417 -5.22 8.58 23.17
C GLU A 417 -4.18 9.72 23.11
N THR A 418 -2.93 9.39 22.84
CA THR A 418 -1.81 10.34 22.77
C THR A 418 -1.31 10.57 21.34
N LEU A 419 -1.52 9.60 20.46
CA LEU A 419 -1.07 9.69 19.07
C LEU A 419 -2.14 10.36 18.18
N PRO A 420 -1.75 11.20 17.21
CA PRO A 420 -2.69 11.78 16.25
C PRO A 420 -3.52 10.72 15.55
N ARG A 421 -4.83 10.92 15.51
CA ARG A 421 -5.76 10.05 14.77
C ARG A 421 -5.81 10.45 13.31
N SER A 422 -5.87 9.46 12.42
CA SER A 422 -6.00 9.70 10.99
C SER A 422 -7.40 10.24 10.65
N PRO A 423 -7.53 11.24 9.78
CA PRO A 423 -8.82 11.65 9.25
C PRO A 423 -9.41 10.64 8.27
N GLY A 424 -8.63 9.68 7.82
CA GLY A 424 -8.97 8.64 6.85
C GLY A 424 -7.86 8.44 5.83
N HIS A 425 -7.70 7.21 5.36
CA HIS A 425 -6.56 6.80 4.53
C HIS A 425 -6.41 7.64 3.24
N TRP A 426 -7.48 7.75 2.45
CA TRP A 426 -7.47 8.56 1.22
C TRP A 426 -7.45 10.06 1.50
N ILE A 427 -8.04 10.48 2.62
CA ILE A 427 -8.09 11.88 3.04
C ILE A 427 -6.68 12.40 3.40
N GLU A 428 -5.84 11.58 4.05
CA GLU A 428 -4.43 11.91 4.30
C GLU A 428 -3.71 12.27 2.98
N TRP A 429 -3.89 11.44 1.97
CA TRP A 429 -3.25 11.61 0.66
C TRP A 429 -3.71 12.89 -0.06
N VAL A 430 -5.04 13.10 -0.12
CA VAL A 430 -5.64 14.29 -0.75
C VAL A 430 -5.23 15.56 -0.01
N ASN A 431 -5.28 15.56 1.33
CA ASN A 431 -4.92 16.74 2.11
C ASN A 431 -3.47 17.16 1.87
N TYR A 432 -2.53 16.23 1.93
CA TYR A 432 -1.13 16.54 1.67
C TYR A 432 -0.90 17.00 0.23
N ALA A 433 -1.57 16.38 -0.75
CA ALA A 433 -1.49 16.80 -2.15
C ALA A 433 -1.97 18.25 -2.37
N LYS A 434 -2.92 18.71 -1.55
CA LYS A 434 -3.44 20.08 -1.55
C LYS A 434 -2.65 21.07 -0.68
N GLY A 435 -1.56 20.58 -0.04
CA GLY A 435 -0.76 21.38 0.90
C GLY A 435 -1.39 21.52 2.29
N ASN A 436 -2.37 20.69 2.62
CA ASN A 436 -3.08 20.69 3.91
C ASN A 436 -2.73 19.40 4.69
N GLY A 437 -2.26 19.53 5.91
CA GLY A 437 -2.00 18.37 6.77
C GLY A 437 -0.59 17.77 6.65
N PRO A 438 -0.31 16.75 7.47
CA PRO A 438 0.97 16.08 7.51
C PRO A 438 1.18 15.12 6.34
N VAL A 439 2.43 14.69 6.14
CA VAL A 439 2.77 13.61 5.21
C VAL A 439 1.91 12.37 5.53
N PRO A 440 1.33 11.72 4.51
CA PRO A 440 0.51 10.52 4.71
C PRO A 440 1.23 9.42 5.48
N GLY A 441 0.53 8.73 6.36
CA GLY A 441 1.14 7.70 7.21
C GLY A 441 1.76 6.55 6.41
N SER A 442 1.10 6.13 5.33
CA SER A 442 1.60 5.07 4.44
C SER A 442 2.30 5.62 3.19
N ASN A 443 3.06 6.73 3.33
CA ASN A 443 3.86 7.28 2.24
C ASN A 443 4.92 6.28 1.75
N PHE A 444 5.54 6.55 0.59
CA PHE A 444 6.47 5.60 -0.04
C PHE A 444 7.79 5.44 0.72
N GLN A 445 8.15 6.34 1.62
CA GLN A 445 9.30 6.10 2.51
C GLN A 445 8.99 4.97 3.51
N TYR A 446 7.81 5.00 4.13
CA TYR A 446 7.34 3.96 5.03
C TYR A 446 7.03 2.65 4.28
N SER A 447 6.17 2.73 3.26
CA SER A 447 5.66 1.55 2.57
C SER A 447 6.72 0.84 1.73
N GLY A 448 7.76 1.54 1.31
CA GLY A 448 8.92 0.93 0.67
C GLY A 448 9.67 -0.03 1.61
N TRP A 449 9.91 0.38 2.87
CA TRP A 449 10.52 -0.51 3.86
C TRP A 449 9.69 -1.75 4.14
N THR A 450 8.39 -1.60 4.35
CA THR A 450 7.51 -2.73 4.66
C THR A 450 7.35 -3.68 3.46
N THR A 451 7.33 -3.14 2.25
CA THR A 451 7.28 -3.96 1.02
C THR A 451 8.59 -4.72 0.79
N GLU A 452 9.75 -4.07 0.94
CA GLU A 452 11.05 -4.75 0.86
C GLU A 452 11.12 -5.92 1.85
N ALA A 453 10.73 -5.68 3.10
CA ALA A 453 10.75 -6.71 4.15
C ALA A 453 9.82 -7.89 3.81
N ASN A 454 8.60 -7.63 3.37
CA ASN A 454 7.68 -8.69 2.99
C ASN A 454 8.25 -9.54 1.86
N HIS A 455 8.85 -8.93 0.85
CA HIS A 455 9.46 -9.66 -0.26
C HIS A 455 10.66 -10.52 0.17
N LEU A 456 11.41 -10.13 1.22
CA LEU A 456 12.52 -10.96 1.73
C LEU A 456 12.08 -12.35 2.17
N GLY A 457 10.88 -12.51 2.73
CA GLY A 457 10.33 -13.83 3.05
C GLY A 457 10.18 -14.72 1.82
N ASN A 458 9.66 -14.16 0.73
CA ASN A 458 9.56 -14.88 -0.54
C ASN A 458 10.94 -15.15 -1.18
N VAL A 459 11.87 -14.20 -1.07
CA VAL A 459 13.25 -14.40 -1.55
C VAL A 459 13.92 -15.54 -0.79
N ALA A 460 13.84 -15.57 0.54
CA ALA A 460 14.39 -16.66 1.36
C ALA A 460 13.78 -18.03 1.00
N TYR A 461 12.45 -18.08 0.83
CA TYR A 461 11.77 -19.30 0.40
C TYR A 461 12.25 -19.76 -0.98
N ARG A 462 12.25 -18.87 -1.98
CA ARG A 462 12.66 -19.20 -3.36
C ARG A 462 14.14 -19.58 -3.47
N THR A 463 14.98 -19.03 -2.62
CA THR A 463 16.41 -19.38 -2.52
C THR A 463 16.61 -20.73 -1.82
N GLY A 464 15.64 -21.15 -0.97
CA GLY A 464 15.74 -22.35 -0.16
C GLY A 464 16.79 -22.28 0.95
N LYS A 465 17.18 -21.07 1.35
CA LYS A 465 18.22 -20.81 2.35
C LYS A 465 17.80 -19.69 3.31
N LYS A 466 18.34 -19.74 4.52
CA LYS A 466 18.38 -18.59 5.41
C LYS A 466 19.30 -17.54 4.78
N ILE A 467 18.78 -16.35 4.54
CA ILE A 467 19.55 -15.24 3.95
C ILE A 467 20.00 -14.24 5.00
N GLU A 468 21.19 -13.65 4.81
CA GLU A 468 21.71 -12.52 5.55
C GLU A 468 21.54 -11.27 4.68
N TRP A 469 20.68 -10.36 5.11
CA TRP A 469 20.29 -9.23 4.29
C TRP A 469 21.25 -8.05 4.42
N ASP A 470 21.93 -7.73 3.34
CA ASP A 470 22.74 -6.50 3.18
C ASP A 470 21.82 -5.41 2.59
N TYR A 471 21.19 -4.69 3.48
CA TYR A 471 20.28 -3.60 3.13
C TYR A 471 20.95 -2.53 2.25
N LYS A 472 22.21 -2.18 2.52
CA LYS A 472 22.92 -1.12 1.81
C LYS A 472 23.16 -1.47 0.34
N ASN A 473 23.55 -2.71 0.08
CA ASN A 473 23.90 -3.18 -1.26
C ASN A 473 22.78 -3.98 -1.94
N LEU A 474 21.62 -4.07 -1.33
CA LEU A 474 20.41 -4.73 -1.86
C LEU A 474 20.68 -6.18 -2.29
N ARG A 475 21.31 -6.96 -1.40
CA ARG A 475 21.70 -8.35 -1.69
C ARG A 475 21.60 -9.25 -0.45
N ALA A 476 21.47 -10.54 -0.69
CA ALA A 476 21.71 -11.56 0.32
C ALA A 476 23.21 -11.84 0.35
N SER A 477 23.93 -11.44 1.43
CA SER A 477 25.40 -11.50 1.49
C SER A 477 25.96 -12.92 1.44
N ASN A 478 25.20 -13.88 1.95
CA ASN A 478 25.56 -15.30 2.02
C ASN A 478 24.91 -16.16 0.93
N ALA A 479 24.09 -15.57 0.03
CA ALA A 479 23.30 -16.31 -0.97
C ALA A 479 23.21 -15.52 -2.29
N PRO A 480 24.28 -15.44 -3.10
CA PRO A 480 24.26 -14.70 -4.37
C PRO A 480 23.21 -15.20 -5.36
N GLU A 481 22.81 -16.47 -5.29
CA GLU A 481 21.73 -17.06 -6.09
C GLU A 481 20.34 -16.46 -5.80
N ALA A 482 20.18 -15.66 -4.75
CA ALA A 482 18.96 -14.91 -4.47
C ALA A 482 18.75 -13.72 -5.46
N ALA A 483 19.78 -13.29 -6.16
CA ALA A 483 19.75 -12.09 -7.01
C ALA A 483 18.57 -12.03 -8.00
N PRO A 484 18.19 -13.11 -8.72
CA PRO A 484 17.04 -13.09 -9.64
C PRO A 484 15.68 -12.88 -8.95
N PHE A 485 15.59 -13.12 -7.64
CA PHE A 485 14.38 -12.92 -6.83
C PHE A 485 14.34 -11.54 -6.17
N ILE A 486 15.50 -10.88 -6.06
CA ILE A 486 15.63 -9.51 -5.58
C ILE A 486 15.31 -8.52 -6.68
N LYS A 487 15.80 -8.77 -7.89
CA LYS A 487 15.55 -7.98 -9.09
C LYS A 487 15.18 -8.93 -10.24
N ARG A 488 14.11 -8.60 -10.98
CA ARG A 488 13.75 -9.34 -12.18
C ARG A 488 14.92 -9.33 -13.17
N PRO A 489 15.37 -10.48 -13.67
CA PRO A 489 16.54 -10.55 -14.57
C PRO A 489 16.32 -9.81 -15.89
N THR A 490 15.10 -9.89 -16.43
CA THR A 490 14.73 -9.27 -17.71
C THR A 490 13.32 -8.69 -17.63
N TYR A 491 13.15 -7.58 -18.32
CA TYR A 491 11.84 -7.00 -18.62
C TYR A 491 11.52 -7.23 -20.08
N ARG A 492 10.25 -7.44 -20.40
CA ARG A 492 9.82 -7.64 -21.78
C ARG A 492 10.14 -6.40 -22.61
N LYS A 493 10.57 -6.59 -23.88
CA LYS A 493 10.90 -5.53 -24.82
C LYS A 493 9.79 -4.47 -24.93
N GLY A 494 10.16 -3.19 -24.85
CA GLY A 494 9.27 -2.04 -24.84
C GLY A 494 8.68 -1.71 -23.46
N TRP A 495 9.16 -2.43 -22.41
CA TRP A 495 8.91 -2.14 -20.99
C TRP A 495 10.23 -2.06 -20.20
N ASP A 496 11.33 -2.44 -20.83
CA ASP A 496 12.66 -2.61 -20.25
C ASP A 496 13.38 -1.28 -19.98
N ASP A 497 13.05 -0.26 -20.72
CA ASP A 497 13.65 1.09 -20.64
C ASP A 497 12.96 2.01 -19.61
N ILE A 498 11.73 1.72 -19.19
CA ILE A 498 10.93 2.62 -18.35
C ILE A 498 11.58 2.88 -16.98
N LEU A 499 12.17 1.86 -16.34
CA LEU A 499 12.77 1.98 -15.01
C LEU A 499 14.26 2.30 -15.03
N THR A 500 14.88 2.39 -16.20
CA THR A 500 16.32 2.61 -16.39
C THR A 500 16.66 3.95 -17.04
N GLY A 501 15.63 4.69 -17.48
CA GLY A 501 15.73 6.00 -18.18
C GLY A 501 16.10 7.18 -17.31
#